data_f8748b2e69c1362d1374a82e78cceb2e
#
_entry.id   f8748b2e69c1362d1374a82e78cceb2e
#
_cell.length_a   1.000
_cell.length_b   1.000
_cell.length_c   1.000
_cell.angle_alpha   90.00
_cell.angle_beta   90.00
_cell.angle_gamma   90.00
#
_symmetry.space_group_name_H-M   'P 1'
#
loop_
_entity.id
_entity.type
_entity.pdbx_description
1 polymer ?
#
loop_
_entity_poly.entity_id
_entity_poly.type
_entity_poly.pdbx_seq_one_letter_code
_entity_poly.pdbx_strand_id
1 'polypeptide(L)'
;YYVTSQVTNVLLLLDQYTPFKEALYNSFVKHLPINYKVDLLFHQYNERLFNTIIRESVGKYNKYIVMNFDNEKFSMVLNKIHPTKLLLLDFGKFEKEKYSYICQDFDEAFYQALLMLKEKLRHYPQLVLLFSKNLKHPQSSKEYFTRFCEEQGFLCEIQEDIENLTVRKGVVYIAIKQQDVVKVVKQGRLEGLKCGRDFGLLAYNDIPSYEVIDEGITSLSIDWEMMGNEAANFVLNNVPVQKFLPTEVRLRKSL
;
A
#
# COMPACT_ATOMS: atom_id res chain seq x y z
N TYR A 1 38.43 -11.21 -25.90
CA TYR A 1 37.04 -10.97 -26.32
C TYR A 1 36.31 -10.37 -25.12
N TYR A 2 36.11 -9.05 -25.11
CA TYR A 2 35.18 -8.43 -24.16
C TYR A 2 33.76 -8.80 -24.60
N VAL A 3 33.12 -9.71 -23.88
CA VAL A 3 31.67 -9.88 -23.98
C VAL A 3 31.07 -8.64 -23.31
N THR A 4 30.67 -7.66 -24.11
CA THR A 4 29.86 -6.55 -23.65
C THR A 4 28.53 -7.16 -23.18
N SER A 5 28.37 -7.36 -21.87
CA SER A 5 27.09 -7.78 -21.31
C SER A 5 26.06 -6.75 -21.71
N GLN A 6 25.06 -7.16 -22.50
CA GLN A 6 24.00 -6.27 -22.93
C GLN A 6 23.29 -5.68 -21.71
N VAL A 7 23.23 -4.36 -21.59
CA VAL A 7 22.54 -3.68 -20.50
C VAL A 7 21.03 -3.88 -20.66
N THR A 8 20.37 -4.35 -19.61
CA THR A 8 18.91 -4.48 -19.55
C THR A 8 18.33 -3.26 -18.83
N ASN A 9 17.51 -2.50 -19.51
CA ASN A 9 16.87 -1.30 -18.96
C ASN A 9 15.49 -1.64 -18.41
N VAL A 10 15.21 -1.24 -17.18
CA VAL A 10 13.94 -1.45 -16.48
C VAL A 10 13.38 -0.11 -16.02
N LEU A 11 12.14 0.17 -16.36
CA LEU A 11 11.40 1.29 -15.77
C LEU A 11 10.67 0.80 -14.51
N LEU A 12 10.91 1.44 -13.38
CA LEU A 12 10.12 1.31 -12.17
C LEU A 12 9.35 2.61 -11.95
N LEU A 13 8.04 2.59 -12.23
CA LEU A 13 7.16 3.74 -12.11
C LEU A 13 6.22 3.54 -10.92
N LEU A 14 6.46 4.26 -9.85
CA LEU A 14 5.67 4.23 -8.62
C LEU A 14 4.74 5.44 -8.53
N ASP A 15 3.76 5.37 -7.65
CA ASP A 15 2.81 6.44 -7.40
C ASP A 15 3.43 7.57 -6.57
N GLN A 16 3.81 7.29 -5.33
CA GLN A 16 4.44 8.24 -4.40
C GLN A 16 5.60 7.59 -3.68
N TYR A 17 6.54 8.42 -3.22
CA TYR A 17 7.55 7.97 -2.27
C TYR A 17 6.91 7.78 -0.88
N THR A 18 7.14 6.59 -0.31
CA THR A 18 6.77 6.25 1.07
C THR A 18 7.84 5.32 1.64
N PRO A 19 8.05 5.27 2.97
CA PRO A 19 9.07 4.41 3.57
C PRO A 19 8.91 2.92 3.23
N PHE A 20 7.68 2.42 3.10
CA PHE A 20 7.46 1.02 2.71
C PHE A 20 7.76 0.76 1.22
N LYS A 21 7.62 1.75 0.33
CA LYS A 21 8.04 1.64 -1.08
C LYS A 21 9.54 1.72 -1.25
N GLU A 22 10.24 2.36 -0.31
CA GLU A 22 11.70 2.28 -0.23
C GLU A 22 12.17 0.84 0.02
N ALA A 23 11.50 0.10 0.91
CA ALA A 23 11.77 -1.32 1.14
C ALA A 23 11.56 -2.16 -0.14
N LEU A 24 10.47 -1.91 -0.88
CA LEU A 24 10.22 -2.51 -2.19
C LEU A 24 11.37 -2.23 -3.16
N TYR A 25 11.74 -0.96 -3.31
CA TYR A 25 12.81 -0.55 -4.24
C TYR A 25 14.15 -1.20 -3.89
N ASN A 26 14.56 -1.14 -2.63
CA ASN A 26 15.83 -1.70 -2.18
C ASN A 26 15.87 -3.22 -2.39
N SER A 27 14.80 -3.93 -2.08
CA SER A 27 14.69 -5.36 -2.34
C SER A 27 14.73 -5.67 -3.85
N PHE A 28 14.00 -4.90 -4.65
CA PHE A 28 13.98 -5.06 -6.10
C PHE A 28 15.38 -4.93 -6.71
N VAL A 29 16.09 -3.85 -6.41
CA VAL A 29 17.42 -3.58 -6.96
C VAL A 29 18.46 -4.59 -6.47
N LYS A 30 18.39 -4.99 -5.20
CA LYS A 30 19.31 -5.97 -4.60
C LYS A 30 19.28 -7.33 -5.33
N HIS A 31 18.15 -7.72 -5.89
CA HIS A 31 17.99 -8.99 -6.58
C HIS A 31 18.33 -8.94 -8.08
N LEU A 32 18.63 -7.75 -8.62
CA LEU A 32 19.00 -7.62 -10.02
C LEU A 32 20.52 -7.71 -10.23
N PRO A 33 21.00 -8.39 -11.30
CA PRO A 33 22.40 -8.38 -11.68
C PRO A 33 22.93 -6.98 -12.06
N ILE A 34 24.25 -6.79 -12.00
CA ILE A 34 24.91 -5.50 -12.24
C ILE A 34 24.66 -4.90 -13.64
N ASN A 35 24.33 -5.73 -14.63
CA ASN A 35 24.01 -5.30 -15.98
C ASN A 35 22.55 -4.83 -16.16
N TYR A 36 21.77 -4.75 -15.08
CA TYR A 36 20.44 -4.18 -15.11
C TYR A 36 20.46 -2.73 -14.64
N LYS A 37 19.92 -1.84 -15.45
CA LYS A 37 19.75 -0.43 -15.13
C LYS A 37 18.29 -0.17 -14.80
N VAL A 38 18.03 0.37 -13.62
CA VAL A 38 16.68 0.73 -13.15
C VAL A 38 16.52 2.24 -13.16
N ASP A 39 15.57 2.75 -13.92
CA ASP A 39 15.13 4.13 -13.85
C ASP A 39 13.88 4.19 -12.96
N LEU A 40 13.99 4.85 -11.79
CA LEU A 40 12.91 5.03 -10.83
C LEU A 40 12.25 6.39 -11.05
N LEU A 41 10.94 6.37 -11.33
CA LEU A 41 10.13 7.57 -11.51
C LEU A 41 8.86 7.51 -10.63
N PHE A 42 8.31 8.69 -10.31
CA PHE A 42 7.08 8.85 -9.55
C PHE A 42 6.08 9.70 -10.32
N HIS A 43 4.83 9.26 -10.42
CA HIS A 43 3.78 10.02 -11.10
C HIS A 43 2.90 10.87 -10.17
N GLN A 44 3.02 10.71 -8.86
CA GLN A 44 2.31 11.50 -7.84
C GLN A 44 0.78 11.51 -8.02
N TYR A 45 0.18 10.42 -8.50
CA TYR A 45 -1.22 10.31 -8.90
C TYR A 45 -1.67 11.35 -9.94
N ASN A 46 -0.72 11.93 -10.68
CA ASN A 46 -0.99 12.87 -11.75
C ASN A 46 -1.17 12.12 -13.08
N GLU A 47 -2.40 12.07 -13.57
CA GLU A 47 -2.74 11.35 -14.81
C GLU A 47 -1.95 11.85 -16.01
N ARG A 48 -1.81 13.17 -16.17
CA ARG A 48 -1.07 13.76 -17.28
C ARG A 48 0.40 13.36 -17.26
N LEU A 49 1.03 13.44 -16.08
CA LEU A 49 2.43 13.02 -15.89
C LEU A 49 2.59 11.52 -16.15
N PHE A 50 1.71 10.69 -15.59
CA PHE A 50 1.70 9.25 -15.83
C PHE A 50 1.62 8.92 -17.32
N ASN A 51 0.65 9.50 -18.03
CA ASN A 51 0.46 9.29 -19.45
C ASN A 51 1.68 9.75 -20.28
N THR A 52 2.31 10.86 -19.91
CA THR A 52 3.51 11.37 -20.56
C THR A 52 4.68 10.40 -20.35
N ILE A 53 4.95 9.99 -19.11
CA ILE A 53 6.02 9.04 -18.79
C ILE A 53 5.86 7.74 -19.61
N ILE A 54 4.66 7.15 -19.61
CA ILE A 54 4.42 5.90 -20.34
C ILE A 54 4.63 6.10 -21.85
N ARG A 55 4.06 7.14 -22.45
CA ARG A 55 4.18 7.38 -23.90
C ARG A 55 5.64 7.58 -24.33
N GLU A 56 6.41 8.32 -23.55
CA GLU A 56 7.82 8.59 -23.83
C GLU A 56 8.74 7.40 -23.55
N SER A 57 8.27 6.45 -22.74
CA SER A 57 9.03 5.27 -22.33
C SER A 57 8.84 4.07 -23.25
N VAL A 58 7.77 4.03 -24.04
CA VAL A 58 7.48 2.89 -24.95
C VAL A 58 8.67 2.63 -25.87
N GLY A 59 9.13 1.37 -25.88
CA GLY A 59 10.26 0.94 -26.70
C GLY A 59 11.66 1.23 -26.13
N LYS A 60 11.77 2.00 -25.04
CA LYS A 60 13.07 2.34 -24.41
C LYS A 60 13.50 1.34 -23.33
N TYR A 61 12.58 0.57 -22.79
CA TYR A 61 12.85 -0.38 -21.70
C TYR A 61 12.55 -1.81 -22.11
N ASN A 62 13.30 -2.73 -21.52
CA ASN A 62 13.08 -4.17 -21.67
C ASN A 62 11.90 -4.64 -20.82
N LYS A 63 11.71 -4.03 -19.64
CA LYS A 63 10.63 -4.30 -18.70
C LYS A 63 10.10 -3.02 -18.07
N TYR A 64 8.83 -3.06 -17.71
CA TYR A 64 8.07 -1.97 -17.09
C TYR A 64 7.39 -2.51 -15.84
N ILE A 65 7.72 -1.96 -14.70
CA ILE A 65 7.12 -2.28 -13.40
C ILE A 65 6.36 -1.03 -12.97
N VAL A 66 5.03 -1.11 -12.91
CA VAL A 66 4.19 0.09 -12.87
C VAL A 66 3.13 -0.01 -11.79
N MET A 67 3.08 1.01 -10.91
CA MET A 67 1.90 1.36 -10.14
C MET A 67 1.04 2.32 -10.96
N ASN A 68 -0.26 2.03 -11.10
CA ASN A 68 -1.18 2.88 -11.86
C ASN A 68 -1.46 4.20 -11.11
N PHE A 69 -1.92 5.24 -11.81
CA PHE A 69 -2.32 6.49 -11.17
C PHE A 69 -3.73 6.43 -10.57
N ASP A 70 -4.55 5.49 -11.00
CA ASP A 70 -5.92 5.25 -10.52
C ASP A 70 -6.03 3.79 -10.02
N ASN A 71 -6.50 3.61 -8.80
CA ASN A 71 -6.64 2.29 -8.18
C ASN A 71 -7.91 1.55 -8.60
N GLU A 72 -8.86 2.24 -9.23
CA GLU A 72 -10.18 1.70 -9.58
C GLU A 72 -10.29 1.39 -11.08
N LYS A 73 -9.42 1.96 -11.92
CA LYS A 73 -9.51 1.87 -13.38
C LYS A 73 -8.18 1.58 -14.04
N PHE A 74 -8.20 0.69 -15.01
CA PHE A 74 -7.04 0.45 -15.85
C PHE A 74 -6.73 1.66 -16.73
N SER A 75 -5.48 2.09 -16.74
CA SER A 75 -5.02 3.20 -17.56
C SER A 75 -4.74 2.74 -18.98
N MET A 76 -5.58 3.13 -19.91
CA MET A 76 -5.55 2.68 -21.32
C MET A 76 -4.20 2.93 -22.02
N VAL A 77 -3.41 3.90 -21.55
CA VAL A 77 -2.07 4.16 -22.10
C VAL A 77 -1.13 2.97 -21.94
N LEU A 78 -1.33 2.13 -20.93
CA LEU A 78 -0.55 0.91 -20.67
C LEU A 78 -0.69 -0.14 -21.78
N ASN A 79 -1.78 -0.10 -22.58
CA ASN A 79 -1.94 -0.96 -23.74
C ASN A 79 -0.89 -0.76 -24.83
N LYS A 80 -0.10 0.34 -24.75
CA LYS A 80 1.06 0.56 -25.63
C LYS A 80 2.25 -0.32 -25.29
N ILE A 81 2.25 -0.95 -24.11
CA ILE A 81 3.31 -1.83 -23.64
C ILE A 81 2.86 -3.29 -23.85
N HIS A 82 3.72 -4.10 -24.42
CA HIS A 82 3.38 -5.51 -24.62
C HIS A 82 3.20 -6.21 -23.26
N PRO A 83 2.14 -7.02 -23.05
CA PRO A 83 1.84 -7.64 -21.75
C PRO A 83 3.01 -8.43 -21.13
N THR A 84 3.85 -9.10 -21.92
CA THR A 84 5.01 -9.84 -21.41
C THR A 84 6.12 -8.95 -20.84
N LYS A 85 6.07 -7.64 -21.10
CA LYS A 85 7.03 -6.66 -20.61
C LYS A 85 6.50 -5.85 -19.43
N LEU A 86 5.20 -5.94 -19.11
CA LEU A 86 4.53 -5.13 -18.11
C LEU A 86 4.16 -5.96 -16.89
N LEU A 87 4.64 -5.52 -15.74
CA LEU A 87 4.19 -5.97 -14.43
C LEU A 87 3.45 -4.83 -13.74
N LEU A 88 2.23 -5.09 -13.33
CA LEU A 88 1.42 -4.16 -12.53
C LEU A 88 1.65 -4.43 -11.04
N LEU A 89 1.89 -3.37 -10.27
CA LEU A 89 2.04 -3.45 -8.81
C LEU A 89 0.91 -2.71 -8.10
N ASP A 90 0.40 -3.33 -7.05
CA ASP A 90 -0.42 -2.71 -6.02
C ASP A 90 -1.68 -1.98 -6.53
N PHE A 91 -2.58 -2.72 -7.11
CA PHE A 91 -3.84 -2.20 -7.66
C PHE A 91 -5.07 -2.61 -6.86
N GLY A 92 -6.13 -1.79 -6.97
CA GLY A 92 -7.47 -2.12 -6.57
C GLY A 92 -8.21 -3.07 -7.55
N LYS A 93 -9.53 -2.98 -7.55
CA LYS A 93 -10.42 -3.82 -8.36
C LYS A 93 -10.55 -3.30 -9.79
N PHE A 94 -9.78 -3.82 -10.71
CA PHE A 94 -10.10 -3.78 -12.13
C PHE A 94 -9.59 -5.05 -12.80
N GLU A 95 -10.13 -5.36 -13.97
CA GLU A 95 -9.75 -6.54 -14.73
C GLU A 95 -8.27 -6.48 -15.15
N LYS A 96 -7.51 -7.48 -14.73
CA LYS A 96 -6.07 -7.59 -14.96
C LYS A 96 -5.67 -8.87 -15.69
N GLU A 97 -6.64 -9.68 -16.14
CA GLU A 97 -6.42 -11.03 -16.65
C GLU A 97 -5.33 -11.13 -17.71
N LYS A 98 -5.18 -10.09 -18.52
CA LYS A 98 -4.21 -10.01 -19.61
C LYS A 98 -2.78 -9.74 -19.13
N TYR A 99 -2.59 -9.24 -17.92
CA TYR A 99 -1.31 -8.72 -17.44
C TYR A 99 -0.78 -9.52 -16.26
N SER A 100 0.55 -9.51 -16.10
CA SER A 100 1.16 -9.90 -14.84
C SER A 100 0.89 -8.86 -13.77
N TYR A 101 0.62 -9.29 -12.55
CA TYR A 101 0.44 -8.40 -11.40
C TYR A 101 0.88 -9.02 -10.08
N ILE A 102 1.28 -8.17 -9.15
CA ILE A 102 1.54 -8.48 -7.75
C ILE A 102 0.87 -7.37 -6.94
N CYS A 103 -0.14 -7.71 -6.16
CA CYS A 103 -0.99 -6.75 -5.46
C CYS A 103 -1.19 -7.17 -4.00
N GLN A 104 -1.65 -6.22 -3.19
CA GLN A 104 -2.32 -6.55 -1.93
C GLN A 104 -3.83 -6.67 -2.18
N ASP A 105 -4.51 -7.41 -1.31
CA ASP A 105 -5.96 -7.50 -1.29
C ASP A 105 -6.51 -6.48 -0.29
N PHE A 106 -7.12 -5.43 -0.82
CA PHE A 106 -7.71 -4.33 -0.03
C PHE A 106 -9.10 -4.65 0.53
N ASP A 107 -9.63 -5.81 0.22
CA ASP A 107 -10.99 -6.23 0.48
C ASP A 107 -11.05 -7.33 1.55
N GLU A 108 -11.07 -8.56 1.11
CA GLU A 108 -11.23 -9.72 2.02
C GLU A 108 -10.04 -9.84 2.98
N ALA A 109 -8.80 -9.61 2.52
CA ALA A 109 -7.64 -9.65 3.42
C ALA A 109 -7.67 -8.54 4.48
N PHE A 110 -8.21 -7.37 4.16
CA PHE A 110 -8.44 -6.31 5.14
C PHE A 110 -9.49 -6.73 6.18
N TYR A 111 -10.61 -7.30 5.72
CA TYR A 111 -11.64 -7.82 6.60
C TYR A 111 -11.09 -8.92 7.53
N GLN A 112 -10.34 -9.89 6.99
CA GLN A 112 -9.73 -10.98 7.77
C GLN A 112 -8.71 -10.44 8.79
N ALA A 113 -7.93 -9.42 8.44
CA ALA A 113 -7.01 -8.79 9.38
C ALA A 113 -7.76 -8.13 10.56
N LEU A 114 -8.90 -7.49 10.31
CA LEU A 114 -9.75 -6.97 11.38
C LEU A 114 -10.35 -8.08 12.24
N LEU A 115 -10.75 -9.22 11.62
CA LEU A 115 -11.21 -10.39 12.37
C LEU A 115 -10.12 -10.96 13.30
N MET A 116 -8.88 -11.03 12.84
CA MET A 116 -7.74 -11.47 13.68
C MET A 116 -7.55 -10.55 14.90
N LEU A 117 -7.84 -9.27 14.76
CA LEU A 117 -7.73 -8.26 15.82
C LEU A 117 -9.00 -8.13 16.68
N LYS A 118 -10.09 -8.83 16.35
CA LYS A 118 -11.42 -8.64 16.93
C LYS A 118 -11.42 -8.59 18.47
N GLU A 119 -10.72 -9.51 19.14
CA GLU A 119 -10.68 -9.56 20.59
C GLU A 119 -9.99 -8.34 21.20
N LYS A 120 -8.99 -7.77 20.53
CA LYS A 120 -8.35 -6.51 20.92
C LYS A 120 -9.27 -5.32 20.68
N LEU A 121 -9.94 -5.30 19.51
CA LEU A 121 -10.85 -4.24 19.13
C LEU A 121 -12.06 -4.15 20.09
N ARG A 122 -12.52 -5.26 20.66
CA ARG A 122 -13.65 -5.30 21.63
C ARG A 122 -13.42 -4.51 22.92
N HIS A 123 -12.19 -4.14 23.23
CA HIS A 123 -11.92 -3.24 24.36
C HIS A 123 -12.38 -1.80 24.09
N TYR A 124 -12.74 -1.51 22.84
CA TYR A 124 -13.16 -0.18 22.39
C TYR A 124 -14.56 -0.28 21.76
N PRO A 125 -15.53 0.53 22.20
CA PRO A 125 -16.90 0.45 21.68
C PRO A 125 -17.06 0.96 20.27
N GLN A 126 -16.12 1.75 19.74
CA GLN A 126 -16.22 2.38 18.43
C GLN A 126 -14.96 2.25 17.60
N LEU A 127 -15.13 2.02 16.30
CA LEU A 127 -14.07 2.02 15.30
C LEU A 127 -14.26 3.20 14.33
N VAL A 128 -13.19 3.90 14.00
CA VAL A 128 -13.19 5.03 13.07
C VAL A 128 -12.16 4.76 11.97
N LEU A 129 -12.62 4.64 10.74
CA LEU A 129 -11.76 4.59 9.57
C LEU A 129 -11.46 6.00 9.08
N LEU A 130 -10.18 6.40 9.09
CA LEU A 130 -9.72 7.68 8.56
C LEU A 130 -9.56 7.58 7.05
N PHE A 131 -10.54 8.11 6.32
CA PHE A 131 -10.62 7.98 4.87
C PHE A 131 -10.96 9.33 4.23
N SER A 132 -9.96 10.19 4.04
CA SER A 132 -10.17 11.53 3.47
C SER A 132 -10.72 11.44 2.03
N LYS A 133 -11.51 12.44 1.62
CA LYS A 133 -12.15 12.50 0.29
C LYS A 133 -11.17 12.31 -0.88
N ASN A 134 -9.94 12.77 -0.71
CA ASN A 134 -8.90 12.72 -1.75
C ASN A 134 -7.91 11.56 -1.55
N LEU A 135 -8.21 10.63 -0.65
CA LEU A 135 -7.36 9.48 -0.41
C LEU A 135 -7.30 8.59 -1.65
N LYS A 136 -6.09 8.31 -2.09
CA LYS A 136 -5.80 7.36 -3.18
C LYS A 136 -5.64 5.95 -2.61
N HIS A 137 -6.75 5.35 -2.25
CA HIS A 137 -6.88 4.01 -1.72
C HIS A 137 -8.19 3.42 -2.24
N PRO A 138 -8.28 2.11 -2.51
CA PRO A 138 -9.51 1.50 -3.03
C PRO A 138 -10.72 1.78 -2.15
N GLN A 139 -11.80 2.23 -2.77
CA GLN A 139 -13.05 2.59 -2.07
C GLN A 139 -13.71 1.36 -1.41
N SER A 140 -13.47 0.18 -1.96
CA SER A 140 -13.95 -1.09 -1.40
C SER A 140 -13.52 -1.32 0.04
N SER A 141 -12.39 -0.76 0.50
CA SER A 141 -12.00 -0.84 1.91
C SER A 141 -13.04 -0.24 2.86
N LYS A 142 -13.80 0.80 2.43
CA LYS A 142 -14.92 1.34 3.22
C LYS A 142 -16.05 0.31 3.39
N GLU A 143 -16.38 -0.40 2.31
CA GLU A 143 -17.43 -1.42 2.30
C GLU A 143 -17.07 -2.58 3.22
N TYR A 144 -15.84 -3.09 3.12
CA TYR A 144 -15.37 -4.19 3.96
C TYR A 144 -15.18 -3.79 5.43
N PHE A 145 -14.81 -2.55 5.71
CA PHE A 145 -14.80 -2.01 7.07
C PHE A 145 -16.21 -1.94 7.65
N THR A 146 -17.17 -1.38 6.91
CA THR A 146 -18.56 -1.28 7.34
C THR A 146 -19.17 -2.66 7.57
N ARG A 147 -18.97 -3.58 6.63
CA ARG A 147 -19.38 -4.98 6.74
C ARG A 147 -18.83 -5.64 8.01
N PHE A 148 -17.53 -5.46 8.29
CA PHE A 148 -16.93 -5.99 9.51
C PHE A 148 -17.60 -5.45 10.76
N CYS A 149 -17.85 -4.15 10.84
CA CYS A 149 -18.49 -3.54 11.99
C CYS A 149 -19.93 -4.04 12.19
N GLU A 150 -20.71 -4.12 11.12
CA GLU A 150 -22.09 -4.65 11.17
C GLU A 150 -22.13 -6.11 11.62
N GLU A 151 -21.34 -6.97 11.00
CA GLU A 151 -21.31 -8.41 11.31
C GLU A 151 -20.76 -8.70 12.72
N GLN A 152 -19.85 -7.87 13.23
CA GLN A 152 -19.20 -8.08 14.53
C GLN A 152 -19.77 -7.21 15.65
N GLY A 153 -20.75 -6.35 15.35
CA GLY A 153 -21.46 -5.53 16.35
C GLY A 153 -20.67 -4.35 16.88
N PHE A 154 -19.81 -3.74 16.06
CA PHE A 154 -19.11 -2.50 16.42
C PHE A 154 -19.87 -1.26 15.94
N LEU A 155 -19.84 -0.20 16.74
CA LEU A 155 -20.16 1.13 16.23
C LEU A 155 -19.03 1.56 15.27
N CYS A 156 -19.37 2.02 14.09
CA CYS A 156 -18.38 2.48 13.13
C CYS A 156 -18.66 3.87 12.59
N GLU A 157 -17.59 4.52 12.19
CA GLU A 157 -17.61 5.84 11.56
C GLU A 157 -16.53 5.89 10.47
N ILE A 158 -16.84 6.52 9.32
CA ILE A 158 -15.83 6.85 8.31
C ILE A 158 -15.60 8.35 8.40
N GLN A 159 -14.42 8.73 8.88
CA GLN A 159 -14.01 10.12 9.07
C GLN A 159 -13.32 10.64 7.82
N GLU A 160 -13.95 11.58 7.12
CA GLU A 160 -13.39 12.19 5.91
C GLU A 160 -12.64 13.51 6.18
N ASP A 161 -13.07 14.25 7.19
CA ASP A 161 -12.39 15.48 7.64
C ASP A 161 -11.31 15.13 8.69
N ILE A 162 -10.09 14.92 8.19
CA ILE A 162 -8.94 14.61 9.04
C ILE A 162 -8.31 15.89 9.63
N GLU A 163 -8.52 17.03 9.00
CA GLU A 163 -7.93 18.29 9.47
C GLU A 163 -8.46 18.71 10.83
N ASN A 164 -9.75 18.49 11.07
CA ASN A 164 -10.44 18.80 12.32
C ASN A 164 -10.63 17.56 13.21
N LEU A 165 -9.79 16.55 13.06
CA LEU A 165 -9.87 15.33 13.86
C LEU A 165 -9.66 15.63 15.33
N THR A 166 -10.61 15.16 16.17
CA THR A 166 -10.49 15.12 17.63
C THR A 166 -10.44 13.67 18.08
N VAL A 167 -9.38 13.31 18.81
CA VAL A 167 -9.22 11.96 19.36
C VAL A 167 -10.08 11.80 20.62
N ARG A 168 -10.85 10.72 20.67
CA ARG A 168 -11.81 10.43 21.74
C ARG A 168 -11.43 9.15 22.48
N LYS A 169 -11.67 9.11 23.77
CA LYS A 169 -11.53 7.89 24.58
C LYS A 169 -12.50 6.81 24.11
N GLY A 170 -12.05 5.55 24.11
CA GLY A 170 -12.87 4.40 23.73
C GLY A 170 -13.02 4.21 22.21
N VAL A 171 -12.21 4.86 21.40
CA VAL A 171 -12.24 4.76 19.94
C VAL A 171 -10.96 4.14 19.41
N VAL A 172 -11.06 3.22 18.44
CA VAL A 172 -9.93 2.78 17.63
C VAL A 172 -9.94 3.55 16.31
N TYR A 173 -8.84 4.20 16.01
CA TYR A 173 -8.62 4.87 14.73
C TYR A 173 -7.84 3.96 13.81
N ILE A 174 -8.34 3.75 12.58
CA ILE A 174 -7.67 3.02 11.52
C ILE A 174 -7.16 4.04 10.52
N ALA A 175 -5.84 4.20 10.45
CA ALA A 175 -5.18 5.22 9.63
C ALA A 175 -4.49 4.59 8.43
N ILE A 176 -4.86 5.01 7.23
CA ILE A 176 -4.28 4.53 5.97
C ILE A 176 -3.01 5.32 5.63
N LYS A 177 -3.00 6.63 5.86
CA LYS A 177 -1.82 7.46 5.64
C LYS A 177 -0.95 7.52 6.89
N GLN A 178 0.37 7.48 6.70
CA GLN A 178 1.33 7.70 7.79
C GLN A 178 1.13 9.05 8.50
N GLN A 179 0.79 10.09 7.75
CA GLN A 179 0.52 11.42 8.31
C GLN A 179 -0.67 11.40 9.29
N ASP A 180 -1.68 10.58 9.00
CA ASP A 180 -2.86 10.45 9.86
C ASP A 180 -2.51 9.70 11.16
N VAL A 181 -1.62 8.70 11.10
CA VAL A 181 -1.06 8.03 12.30
C VAL A 181 -0.41 9.06 13.23
N VAL A 182 0.47 9.90 12.68
CA VAL A 182 1.15 10.95 13.45
C VAL A 182 0.13 11.94 14.03
N LYS A 183 -0.88 12.32 13.25
CA LYS A 183 -1.92 13.25 13.67
C LYS A 183 -2.74 12.70 14.84
N VAL A 184 -3.18 11.44 14.77
CA VAL A 184 -3.92 10.77 15.85
C VAL A 184 -3.09 10.74 17.13
N VAL A 185 -1.82 10.34 17.05
CA VAL A 185 -0.94 10.30 18.24
C VAL A 185 -0.77 11.69 18.85
N LYS A 186 -0.53 12.72 18.02
CA LYS A 186 -0.38 14.10 18.50
C LYS A 186 -1.66 14.63 19.14
N GLN A 187 -2.80 14.41 18.52
CA GLN A 187 -4.10 14.83 19.07
C GLN A 187 -4.44 14.10 20.37
N GLY A 188 -4.21 12.77 20.43
CA GLY A 188 -4.39 12.02 21.67
C GLY A 188 -3.58 12.58 22.83
N ARG A 189 -2.32 12.96 22.59
CA ARG A 189 -1.47 13.61 23.59
C ARG A 189 -1.99 14.98 24.03
N LEU A 190 -2.50 15.78 23.10
CA LEU A 190 -3.11 17.09 23.43
C LEU A 190 -4.34 16.93 24.32
N GLU A 191 -5.14 15.88 24.11
CA GLU A 191 -6.31 15.54 24.94
C GLU A 191 -5.93 14.82 26.25
N GLY A 192 -4.65 14.60 26.53
CA GLY A 192 -4.19 13.86 27.71
C GLY A 192 -4.50 12.35 27.66
N LEU A 193 -4.80 11.81 26.48
CA LEU A 193 -5.14 10.41 26.27
C LEU A 193 -3.90 9.59 25.90
N LYS A 194 -3.84 8.35 26.39
CA LYS A 194 -2.77 7.41 26.10
C LYS A 194 -3.21 6.40 25.04
N CYS A 195 -2.44 6.29 23.95
CA CYS A 195 -2.61 5.29 22.89
C CYS A 195 -2.43 3.87 23.45
N GLY A 196 -3.28 2.94 23.04
CA GLY A 196 -3.31 1.56 23.53
C GLY A 196 -4.01 1.36 24.88
N ARG A 197 -4.38 2.47 25.58
CA ARG A 197 -5.13 2.43 26.84
C ARG A 197 -6.47 3.17 26.76
N ASP A 198 -6.41 4.44 26.38
CA ASP A 198 -7.60 5.29 26.34
C ASP A 198 -8.24 5.31 24.94
N PHE A 199 -7.45 5.16 23.90
CA PHE A 199 -7.87 4.96 22.52
C PHE A 199 -6.93 3.97 21.84
N GLY A 200 -7.38 3.35 20.75
CA GLY A 200 -6.57 2.44 19.93
C GLY A 200 -6.15 3.08 18.61
N LEU A 201 -5.07 2.58 18.02
CA LEU A 201 -4.60 3.00 16.71
C LEU A 201 -4.08 1.80 15.92
N LEU A 202 -4.61 1.64 14.70
CA LEU A 202 -4.22 0.63 13.73
C LEU A 202 -3.76 1.35 12.45
N ALA A 203 -2.54 1.07 12.02
CA ALA A 203 -1.99 1.61 10.77
C ALA A 203 -2.16 0.63 9.61
N TYR A 204 -2.49 1.15 8.43
CA TYR A 204 -2.44 0.40 7.18
C TYR A 204 -1.08 0.62 6.51
N ASN A 205 -0.42 -0.47 6.16
CA ASN A 205 1.01 -0.62 5.86
C ASN A 205 1.90 -0.39 7.09
N ASP A 206 3.03 -1.06 7.10
CA ASP A 206 4.00 -1.00 8.19
C ASP A 206 5.27 -0.25 7.76
N ILE A 207 5.84 0.47 8.70
CA ILE A 207 7.13 1.16 8.54
C ILE A 207 7.95 1.01 9.81
N PRO A 208 9.30 1.03 9.73
CA PRO A 208 10.16 0.81 10.90
C PRO A 208 9.89 1.78 12.05
N SER A 209 9.53 3.04 11.77
CA SER A 209 9.24 4.03 12.81
C SER A 209 8.01 3.68 13.66
N TYR A 210 7.12 2.81 13.20
CA TYR A 210 5.97 2.37 14.00
C TYR A 210 6.36 1.50 15.20
N GLU A 211 7.57 0.98 15.24
CA GLU A 211 8.08 0.26 16.41
C GLU A 211 8.39 1.18 17.60
N VAL A 212 8.69 2.45 17.31
CA VAL A 212 9.15 3.42 18.32
C VAL A 212 8.20 4.59 18.56
N ILE A 213 7.17 4.77 17.71
CA ILE A 213 6.14 5.79 17.95
C ILE A 213 5.27 5.33 19.11
N ASP A 214 5.17 6.16 20.16
CA ASP A 214 4.63 5.82 21.47
C ASP A 214 5.29 4.53 22.02
N GLU A 215 4.54 3.48 22.25
CA GLU A 215 5.05 2.16 22.65
C GLU A 215 4.90 1.13 21.52
N GLY A 216 4.81 1.60 20.29
CA GLY A 216 4.64 0.81 19.08
C GLY A 216 3.21 0.84 18.54
N ILE A 217 3.10 1.07 17.22
CA ILE A 217 1.82 1.14 16.50
C ILE A 217 1.54 -0.21 15.84
N THR A 218 0.41 -0.81 16.19
CA THR A 218 -0.12 -2.01 15.53
C THR A 218 -0.43 -1.69 14.07
N SER A 219 -0.02 -2.57 13.17
CA SER A 219 -0.23 -2.37 11.74
C SER A 219 -0.73 -3.63 11.06
N LEU A 220 -1.39 -3.45 9.93
CA LEU A 220 -1.62 -4.50 8.94
C LEU A 220 -0.91 -4.12 7.65
N SER A 221 -0.16 -5.04 7.07
CA SER A 221 0.69 -4.77 5.91
C SER A 221 0.98 -6.04 5.13
N ILE A 222 1.22 -5.88 3.84
CA ILE A 222 1.96 -6.89 3.08
C ILE A 222 3.45 -6.78 3.39
N ASP A 223 4.21 -7.80 2.99
CA ASP A 223 5.68 -7.72 2.95
C ASP A 223 6.13 -6.99 1.68
N TRP A 224 6.54 -5.74 1.83
CA TRP A 224 6.99 -4.89 0.73
C TRP A 224 8.35 -5.32 0.15
N GLU A 225 9.20 -5.95 0.95
CA GLU A 225 10.46 -6.55 0.45
C GLU A 225 10.14 -7.76 -0.44
N MET A 226 9.17 -8.57 -0.06
CA MET A 226 8.68 -9.68 -0.88
C MET A 226 8.12 -9.16 -2.21
N MET A 227 7.36 -8.07 -2.23
CA MET A 227 6.87 -7.46 -3.48
C MET A 227 8.03 -7.07 -4.40
N GLY A 228 9.08 -6.46 -3.85
CA GLY A 228 10.29 -6.10 -4.60
C GLY A 228 11.01 -7.31 -5.17
N ASN A 229 11.18 -8.36 -4.37
CA ASN A 229 11.79 -9.62 -4.79
C ASN A 229 11.01 -10.30 -5.93
N GLU A 230 9.69 -10.40 -5.79
CA GLU A 230 8.83 -10.98 -6.82
C GLU A 230 8.83 -10.16 -8.11
N ALA A 231 8.89 -8.84 -8.01
CA ALA A 231 9.05 -7.97 -9.18
C ALA A 231 10.40 -8.21 -9.88
N ALA A 232 11.49 -8.41 -9.13
CA ALA A 232 12.79 -8.77 -9.69
C ALA A 232 12.73 -10.15 -10.37
N ASN A 233 12.06 -11.14 -9.79
CA ASN A 233 11.86 -12.46 -10.39
C ASN A 233 11.13 -12.38 -11.73
N PHE A 234 10.09 -11.54 -11.84
CA PHE A 234 9.42 -11.29 -13.12
C PHE A 234 10.38 -10.73 -14.18
N VAL A 235 11.25 -9.79 -13.79
CA VAL A 235 12.24 -9.18 -14.70
C VAL A 235 13.26 -10.21 -15.18
N LEU A 236 13.75 -11.07 -14.28
CA LEU A 236 14.81 -12.03 -14.54
C LEU A 236 14.34 -13.25 -15.34
N ASN A 237 13.21 -13.82 -14.96
CA ASN A 237 12.76 -15.11 -15.43
C ASN A 237 11.79 -15.03 -16.61
N ASN A 238 11.25 -13.86 -16.87
CA ASN A 238 10.28 -13.62 -17.95
C ASN A 238 9.01 -14.52 -17.83
N VAL A 239 8.66 -14.91 -16.61
CA VAL A 239 7.50 -15.78 -16.32
C VAL A 239 6.34 -14.91 -15.90
N PRO A 240 5.14 -15.06 -16.51
CA PRO A 240 3.95 -14.38 -16.05
C PRO A 240 3.66 -14.69 -14.59
N VAL A 241 3.22 -13.69 -13.83
CA VAL A 241 2.83 -13.82 -12.43
C VAL A 241 1.50 -13.10 -12.20
N GLN A 242 0.60 -13.74 -11.44
CA GLN A 242 -0.65 -13.14 -11.02
C GLN A 242 -0.90 -13.57 -9.58
N LYS A 243 -0.63 -12.66 -8.63
CA LYS A 243 -0.79 -13.02 -7.22
C LYS A 243 -1.12 -11.83 -6.34
N PHE A 244 -1.81 -12.15 -5.25
CA PHE A 244 -1.95 -11.29 -4.09
C PHE A 244 -0.97 -11.72 -3.01
N LEU A 245 -0.27 -10.75 -2.41
CA LEU A 245 0.58 -11.01 -1.26
C LEU A 245 -0.28 -11.10 0.01
N PRO A 246 0.08 -11.98 0.95
CA PRO A 246 -0.65 -12.10 2.21
C PRO A 246 -0.54 -10.80 3.03
N THR A 247 -1.64 -10.42 3.67
CA THR A 247 -1.67 -9.35 4.65
C THR A 247 -1.33 -9.91 6.02
N GLU A 248 -0.35 -9.33 6.68
CA GLU A 248 0.10 -9.69 8.02
C GLU A 248 -0.36 -8.63 9.04
N VAL A 249 -0.70 -9.09 10.23
CA VAL A 249 -0.97 -8.22 11.38
C VAL A 249 0.26 -8.19 12.27
N ARG A 250 0.82 -7.00 12.50
CA ARG A 250 1.93 -6.77 13.42
C ARG A 250 1.39 -6.10 14.69
N LEU A 251 1.08 -6.93 15.68
CA LEU A 251 0.52 -6.47 16.94
C LEU A 251 1.60 -5.75 17.77
N ARG A 252 1.29 -4.53 18.22
CA ARG A 252 2.11 -3.72 19.11
C ARG A 252 1.23 -3.10 20.21
N LYS A 253 1.73 -2.10 20.94
CA LYS A 253 1.07 -1.56 22.14
C LYS A 253 -0.10 -0.60 21.87
N SER A 254 -0.33 -0.20 20.62
CA SER A 254 -1.42 0.73 20.27
C SER A 254 -2.83 0.08 20.24
N LEU A 255 -2.90 -1.25 20.43
CA LEU A 255 -4.15 -2.03 20.59
C LEU A 255 -4.05 -2.99 21.77
#